data_cc91e033cd257ec2ce912c65f2459c80
#
_entry.id   cc91e033cd257ec2ce912c65f2459c80
#
_cell.length_a   1.000
_cell.length_b   1.000
_cell.length_c   1.000
_cell.angle_alpha   90.00
_cell.angle_beta   90.00
_cell.angle_gamma   90.00
#
_symmetry.space_group_name_H-M   'P 1'
#
loop_
_entity.id
_entity.type
_entity.pdbx_description
1 polymer ?
#
loop_
_entity_poly.entity_id
_entity_poly.type
_entity_poly.pdbx_seq_one_letter_code
_entity_poly.pdbx_strand_id
1 'polypeptide(L)'
;MTIPWRDVFPAMTTQFRRDESLDLDATGRHIERMIASGASGIVMLGSLGENATLAPEEKRRVVAAAIEAAAGRVPVIATVVETGTAAAKQFARDMERLGADGLMLLPAMIYRADPRETMLHYRDVARATQLPIICYNNPLAYHVDITPAMFAELAEVPNLVAIKESSGDVRRLTDLRNAVGDRYVLFAGVDDLALESAVLGADGWIAGIGLAFPEENQRLWDLAVAREIEAALPLYRWFTLLAHLDTHVKFVQYIKLAVQEAGLGAEWVRAPRRVLVHEERRRILKVIHAGLEGRPKLPKARKPRPRAR
;
A
#
# COMPACT_ATOMS: atom_id res chain seq x y z
N MET A 1 12.20 -12.71 13.25
CA MET A 1 11.18 -11.86 13.91
C MET A 1 9.83 -12.25 13.34
N THR A 2 8.86 -12.61 14.17
CA THR A 2 7.49 -12.93 13.71
C THR A 2 6.63 -11.69 13.93
N ILE A 3 5.95 -11.21 12.88
CA ILE A 3 5.07 -10.05 12.95
C ILE A 3 3.62 -10.47 12.72
N PRO A 4 2.64 -9.80 13.35
CA PRO A 4 1.23 -10.12 13.18
C PRO A 4 0.58 -9.43 11.96
N TRP A 5 1.38 -8.84 11.06
CA TRP A 5 0.87 -8.07 9.93
C TRP A 5 0.14 -8.96 8.93
N ARG A 6 -1.14 -8.73 8.80
CA ARG A 6 -2.04 -9.46 7.91
C ARG A 6 -3.22 -8.57 7.53
N ASP A 7 -4.02 -9.05 6.59
CA ASP A 7 -5.23 -8.40 6.15
C ASP A 7 -4.97 -7.05 5.42
N VAL A 8 -5.88 -6.08 5.50
CA VAL A 8 -5.83 -4.87 4.68
C VAL A 8 -5.00 -3.76 5.33
N PHE A 9 -4.01 -3.27 4.59
CA PHE A 9 -3.18 -2.11 4.92
C PHE A 9 -3.37 -1.03 3.85
N PRO A 10 -4.19 -0.01 4.05
CA PRO A 10 -4.33 1.08 3.10
C PRO A 10 -3.02 1.83 2.86
N ALA A 11 -2.65 2.02 1.58
CA ALA A 11 -1.55 2.90 1.18
C ALA A 11 -2.08 4.34 1.11
N MET A 12 -1.89 5.11 2.18
CA MET A 12 -2.50 6.42 2.36
C MET A 12 -2.00 7.47 1.39
N THR A 13 -2.93 8.31 0.90
CA THR A 13 -2.58 9.58 0.27
C THR A 13 -2.15 10.60 1.32
N THR A 14 -1.15 11.42 1.00
CA THR A 14 -0.90 12.66 1.75
C THR A 14 -1.92 13.70 1.28
N GLN A 15 -2.68 14.28 2.21
CA GLN A 15 -3.65 15.32 1.86
C GLN A 15 -2.95 16.68 1.78
N PHE A 16 -3.30 17.43 0.74
CA PHE A 16 -2.82 18.80 0.54
C PHE A 16 -3.97 19.77 0.47
N ARG A 17 -3.71 21.04 0.81
CA ARG A 17 -4.59 22.15 0.49
C ARG A 17 -4.37 22.58 -0.96
N ARG A 18 -5.23 23.49 -1.44
CA ARG A 18 -5.16 24.00 -2.82
C ARG A 18 -3.84 24.73 -3.13
N ASP A 19 -3.20 25.28 -2.13
CA ASP A 19 -1.91 25.98 -2.20
C ASP A 19 -0.71 25.03 -2.10
N GLU A 20 -0.95 23.72 -2.20
CA GLU A 20 0.03 22.64 -2.08
C GLU A 20 0.64 22.47 -0.67
N SER A 21 0.18 23.20 0.34
CA SER A 21 0.58 22.97 1.73
C SER A 21 0.01 21.67 2.29
N LEU A 22 0.68 21.06 3.28
CA LEU A 22 0.21 19.85 3.95
C LEU A 22 -1.12 20.12 4.70
N ASP A 23 -2.09 19.22 4.54
CA ASP A 23 -3.29 19.15 5.36
C ASP A 23 -3.21 17.91 6.27
N LEU A 24 -2.51 18.06 7.39
CA LEU A 24 -2.30 16.97 8.33
C LEU A 24 -3.61 16.55 9.01
N ASP A 25 -4.51 17.49 9.27
CA ASP A 25 -5.81 17.21 9.88
C ASP A 25 -6.69 16.36 8.95
N ALA A 26 -6.73 16.69 7.64
CA ALA A 26 -7.45 15.88 6.66
C ALA A 26 -6.80 14.50 6.51
N THR A 27 -5.47 14.41 6.55
CA THR A 27 -4.75 13.14 6.54
C THR A 27 -5.12 12.28 7.75
N GLY A 28 -5.14 12.88 8.96
CA GLY A 28 -5.52 12.20 10.20
C GLY A 28 -6.97 11.70 10.16
N ARG A 29 -7.92 12.54 9.75
CA ARG A 29 -9.34 12.12 9.61
C ARG A 29 -9.50 10.95 8.62
N HIS A 30 -8.75 10.95 7.52
CA HIS A 30 -8.80 9.87 6.56
C HIS A 30 -8.24 8.57 7.14
N ILE A 31 -7.13 8.63 7.90
CA ILE A 31 -6.59 7.48 8.64
C ILE A 31 -7.61 6.92 9.64
N GLU A 32 -8.25 7.78 10.44
CA GLU A 32 -9.33 7.39 11.36
C GLU A 32 -10.44 6.62 10.63
N ARG A 33 -10.84 7.11 9.46
CA ARG A 33 -11.87 6.47 8.64
C ARG A 33 -11.45 5.07 8.19
N MET A 34 -10.18 4.89 7.77
CA MET A 34 -9.65 3.58 7.37
C MET A 34 -9.66 2.60 8.55
N ILE A 35 -9.19 3.03 9.71
CA ILE A 35 -9.18 2.22 10.94
C ILE A 35 -10.59 1.82 11.34
N ALA A 36 -11.54 2.76 11.30
CA ALA A 36 -12.94 2.49 11.61
C ALA A 36 -13.60 1.49 10.65
N SER A 37 -13.09 1.38 9.41
CA SER A 37 -13.55 0.41 8.41
C SER A 37 -12.87 -0.95 8.49
N GLY A 38 -11.95 -1.16 9.45
CA GLY A 38 -11.33 -2.45 9.72
C GLY A 38 -9.90 -2.61 9.20
N ALA A 39 -9.24 -1.53 8.77
CA ALA A 39 -7.83 -1.60 8.37
C ALA A 39 -6.97 -2.17 9.51
N SER A 40 -6.09 -3.12 9.18
CA SER A 40 -5.20 -3.81 10.12
C SER A 40 -3.82 -3.16 10.24
N GLY A 41 -3.54 -2.12 9.45
CA GLY A 41 -2.33 -1.30 9.48
C GLY A 41 -2.47 -0.15 8.52
N ILE A 42 -1.54 0.80 8.55
CA ILE A 42 -1.52 2.00 7.70
C ILE A 42 -0.14 2.13 7.05
N VAL A 43 -0.09 2.31 5.73
CA VAL A 43 1.16 2.55 5.01
C VAL A 43 1.21 4.00 4.56
N MET A 44 2.19 4.73 5.05
CA MET A 44 2.41 6.15 4.76
C MET A 44 3.55 6.36 3.77
N LEU A 45 3.52 7.48 3.07
CA LEU A 45 4.62 7.94 2.21
C LEU A 45 5.00 7.00 1.06
N GLY A 46 4.09 6.13 0.60
CA GLY A 46 4.27 5.39 -0.63
C GLY A 46 4.19 6.29 -1.88
N SER A 47 4.20 5.69 -3.06
CA SER A 47 4.00 6.43 -4.32
C SER A 47 2.67 7.16 -4.34
N LEU A 48 1.60 6.52 -3.80
CA LEU A 48 0.28 7.12 -3.62
C LEU A 48 0.31 8.28 -2.60
N GLY A 49 1.17 8.20 -1.59
CA GLY A 49 1.41 9.27 -0.61
C GLY A 49 2.30 10.41 -1.11
N GLU A 50 2.66 10.41 -2.39
CA GLU A 50 3.46 11.45 -3.06
C GLU A 50 4.81 11.72 -2.39
N ASN A 51 5.47 10.69 -1.83
CA ASN A 51 6.75 10.79 -1.11
C ASN A 51 7.78 11.67 -1.83
N ALA A 52 7.94 11.46 -3.15
CA ALA A 52 8.96 12.16 -3.95
C ALA A 52 8.77 13.69 -4.04
N THR A 53 7.60 14.21 -3.65
CA THR A 53 7.30 15.66 -3.66
C THR A 53 7.40 16.31 -2.28
N LEU A 54 7.72 15.52 -1.26
CA LEU A 54 7.80 15.96 0.13
C LEU A 54 9.25 16.22 0.53
N ALA A 55 9.49 17.36 1.19
CA ALA A 55 10.76 17.63 1.84
C ALA A 55 10.97 16.65 3.03
N PRO A 56 12.21 16.36 3.43
CA PRO A 56 12.48 15.43 4.52
C PRO A 56 11.73 15.77 5.84
N GLU A 57 11.59 17.04 6.15
CA GLU A 57 10.86 17.49 7.34
C GLU A 57 9.34 17.27 7.20
N GLU A 58 8.78 17.47 6.01
CA GLU A 58 7.38 17.20 5.73
C GLU A 58 7.07 15.70 5.86
N LYS A 59 7.97 14.83 5.39
CA LYS A 59 7.83 13.38 5.57
C LYS A 59 7.72 13.00 7.05
N ARG A 60 8.58 13.58 7.92
CA ARG A 60 8.53 13.35 9.37
C ARG A 60 7.21 13.82 9.97
N ARG A 61 6.74 15.01 9.59
CA ARG A 61 5.46 15.56 10.06
C ARG A 61 4.27 14.69 9.64
N VAL A 62 4.26 14.18 8.41
CA VAL A 62 3.20 13.29 7.90
C VAL A 62 3.16 11.98 8.68
N VAL A 63 4.33 11.37 8.96
CA VAL A 63 4.39 10.12 9.73
C VAL A 63 4.02 10.37 11.19
N ALA A 64 4.47 11.46 11.80
CA ALA A 64 4.10 11.82 13.18
C ALA A 64 2.58 11.99 13.32
N ALA A 65 1.94 12.71 12.39
CA ALA A 65 0.48 12.86 12.37
C ALA A 65 -0.25 11.51 12.16
N ALA A 66 0.33 10.59 11.39
CA ALA A 66 -0.24 9.26 11.20
C ALA A 66 -0.14 8.41 12.48
N ILE A 67 0.98 8.47 13.20
CA ILE A 67 1.16 7.79 14.49
C ILE A 67 0.16 8.32 15.51
N GLU A 68 0.00 9.65 15.59
CA GLU A 68 -0.97 10.31 16.46
C GLU A 68 -2.40 9.85 16.12
N ALA A 69 -2.80 9.88 14.84
CA ALA A 69 -4.13 9.45 14.40
C ALA A 69 -4.37 7.95 14.63
N ALA A 70 -3.36 7.09 14.42
CA ALA A 70 -3.48 5.66 14.69
C ALA A 70 -3.61 5.36 16.20
N ALA A 71 -2.98 6.16 17.05
CA ALA A 71 -3.03 6.07 18.51
C ALA A 71 -2.79 4.63 19.04
N GLY A 72 -1.86 3.91 18.41
CA GLY A 72 -1.50 2.53 18.76
C GLY A 72 -2.56 1.47 18.43
N ARG A 73 -3.66 1.83 17.76
CA ARG A 73 -4.72 0.87 17.38
C ARG A 73 -4.32 -0.07 16.26
N VAL A 74 -3.50 0.39 15.35
CA VAL A 74 -2.93 -0.36 14.22
C VAL A 74 -1.49 0.09 13.95
N PRO A 75 -0.64 -0.78 13.38
CA PRO A 75 0.73 -0.39 13.03
C PRO A 75 0.77 0.66 11.93
N VAL A 76 1.71 1.62 12.07
CA VAL A 76 2.02 2.64 11.07
C VAL A 76 3.34 2.30 10.40
N ILE A 77 3.30 2.05 9.11
CA ILE A 77 4.43 1.69 8.27
C ILE A 77 4.85 2.90 7.44
N ALA A 78 6.10 3.35 7.58
CA ALA A 78 6.65 4.44 6.79
C ALA A 78 7.38 3.91 5.55
N THR A 79 7.13 4.50 4.38
CA THR A 79 7.77 4.04 3.13
C THR A 79 9.07 4.78 2.88
N VAL A 80 10.15 4.03 2.64
CA VAL A 80 11.49 4.51 2.26
C VAL A 80 11.59 4.56 0.73
N VAL A 81 11.67 5.76 0.16
CA VAL A 81 11.71 6.02 -1.30
C VAL A 81 12.95 6.84 -1.67
N GLU A 82 13.93 6.85 -0.81
CA GLU A 82 15.13 7.67 -0.99
C GLU A 82 15.99 7.10 -2.15
N THR A 83 16.52 7.99 -2.99
CA THR A 83 17.28 7.60 -4.18
C THR A 83 18.68 7.06 -3.85
N GLY A 84 19.24 7.43 -2.69
CA GLY A 84 20.57 6.97 -2.26
C GLY A 84 20.50 6.17 -0.96
N THR A 85 21.30 5.10 -0.85
CA THR A 85 21.33 4.21 0.32
C THR A 85 21.65 4.96 1.62
N ALA A 86 22.52 5.97 1.60
CA ALA A 86 22.84 6.77 2.78
C ALA A 86 21.62 7.54 3.31
N ALA A 87 20.85 8.17 2.42
CA ALA A 87 19.61 8.87 2.76
C ALA A 87 18.54 7.89 3.24
N ALA A 88 18.41 6.71 2.61
CA ALA A 88 17.48 5.66 3.01
C ALA A 88 17.78 5.16 4.44
N LYS A 89 19.05 4.93 4.76
CA LYS A 89 19.50 4.56 6.12
C LYS A 89 19.18 5.65 7.15
N GLN A 90 19.38 6.92 6.79
CA GLN A 90 19.06 8.03 7.69
C GLN A 90 17.56 8.13 7.91
N PHE A 91 16.77 8.04 6.85
CA PHE A 91 15.31 8.04 6.96
C PHE A 91 14.78 6.87 7.81
N ALA A 92 15.34 5.66 7.65
CA ALA A 92 14.96 4.51 8.46
C ALA A 92 15.19 4.75 9.97
N ARG A 93 16.35 5.34 10.33
CA ARG A 93 16.63 5.74 11.74
C ARG A 93 15.69 6.83 12.24
N ASP A 94 15.33 7.77 11.39
CA ASP A 94 14.41 8.85 11.76
C ASP A 94 13.01 8.28 12.05
N MET A 95 12.52 7.35 11.24
CA MET A 95 11.23 6.69 11.45
C MET A 95 11.22 5.84 12.72
N GLU A 96 12.31 5.13 13.00
CA GLU A 96 12.47 4.39 14.26
C GLU A 96 12.41 5.32 15.49
N ARG A 97 13.09 6.47 15.45
CA ARG A 97 13.04 7.47 16.54
C ARG A 97 11.67 8.13 16.69
N LEU A 98 10.92 8.28 15.60
CA LEU A 98 9.56 8.80 15.62
C LEU A 98 8.55 7.81 16.20
N GLY A 99 8.91 6.51 16.30
CA GLY A 99 8.03 5.47 16.79
C GLY A 99 7.13 4.86 15.73
N ALA A 100 7.55 4.85 14.47
CA ALA A 100 6.89 4.03 13.44
C ALA A 100 7.03 2.55 13.80
N ASP A 101 6.02 1.74 13.46
CA ASP A 101 6.00 0.30 13.77
C ASP A 101 6.76 -0.55 12.73
N GLY A 102 7.07 0.03 11.57
CA GLY A 102 7.83 -0.62 10.53
C GLY A 102 8.09 0.25 9.32
N LEU A 103 8.78 -0.33 8.36
CA LEU A 103 9.13 0.32 7.10
C LEU A 103 8.59 -0.49 5.91
N MET A 104 8.33 0.21 4.80
CA MET A 104 8.22 -0.40 3.48
C MET A 104 9.35 0.17 2.62
N LEU A 105 10.24 -0.69 2.14
CA LEU A 105 11.43 -0.28 1.40
C LEU A 105 11.27 -0.55 -0.09
N LEU A 106 11.47 0.48 -0.91
CA LEU A 106 11.55 0.40 -2.36
C LEU A 106 13.01 0.20 -2.80
N PRO A 107 13.25 -0.36 -4.00
CA PRO A 107 14.57 -0.29 -4.60
C PRO A 107 14.99 1.17 -4.84
N ALA A 108 16.27 1.46 -4.84
CA ALA A 108 16.78 2.76 -5.22
C ALA A 108 16.50 3.03 -6.71
N MET A 109 15.74 4.10 -7.03
CA MET A 109 15.19 4.33 -8.37
C MET A 109 15.96 5.41 -9.14
N ILE A 110 17.24 5.59 -8.88
CA ILE A 110 18.06 6.59 -9.56
C ILE A 110 18.42 6.16 -11.01
N TYR A 111 18.49 4.84 -11.20
CA TYR A 111 18.65 4.15 -12.47
C TYR A 111 18.18 2.71 -12.30
N ARG A 112 18.19 1.92 -13.39
CA ARG A 112 17.88 0.49 -13.30
C ARG A 112 19.07 -0.25 -12.67
N ALA A 113 19.03 -0.43 -11.35
CA ALA A 113 20.05 -1.15 -10.59
C ALA A 113 20.10 -2.64 -10.96
N ASP A 114 21.29 -3.21 -10.91
CA ASP A 114 21.48 -4.65 -11.06
C ASP A 114 21.05 -5.44 -9.78
N PRO A 115 20.95 -6.77 -9.84
CA PRO A 115 20.56 -7.57 -8.69
C PRO A 115 21.49 -7.39 -7.48
N ARG A 116 22.81 -7.27 -7.68
CA ARG A 116 23.79 -7.10 -6.61
C ARG A 116 23.61 -5.77 -5.89
N GLU A 117 23.46 -4.69 -6.64
CA GLU A 117 23.23 -3.34 -6.11
C GLU A 117 21.91 -3.27 -5.34
N THR A 118 20.84 -3.87 -5.91
CA THR A 118 19.53 -3.94 -5.28
C THR A 118 19.62 -4.69 -3.94
N MET A 119 20.21 -5.87 -3.90
CA MET A 119 20.30 -6.65 -2.67
C MET A 119 21.18 -5.97 -1.61
N LEU A 120 22.28 -5.31 -2.02
CA LEU A 120 23.10 -4.53 -1.10
C LEU A 120 22.32 -3.36 -0.49
N HIS A 121 21.53 -2.66 -1.30
CA HIS A 121 20.67 -1.58 -0.80
C HIS A 121 19.71 -2.08 0.30
N TYR A 122 19.01 -3.19 0.08
CA TYR A 122 18.10 -3.78 1.07
C TYR A 122 18.84 -4.21 2.34
N ARG A 123 19.98 -4.90 2.22
CA ARG A 123 20.80 -5.31 3.37
C ARG A 123 21.31 -4.11 4.17
N ASP A 124 21.79 -3.07 3.50
CA ASP A 124 22.35 -1.89 4.15
C ASP A 124 21.32 -1.05 4.89
N VAL A 125 20.12 -0.90 4.30
CA VAL A 125 19.01 -0.21 4.97
C VAL A 125 18.52 -1.03 6.16
N ALA A 126 18.36 -2.34 5.99
CA ALA A 126 17.94 -3.24 7.06
C ALA A 126 18.89 -3.22 8.26
N ARG A 127 20.21 -3.15 8.04
CA ARG A 127 21.23 -3.03 9.13
C ARG A 127 21.18 -1.69 9.86
N ALA A 128 20.53 -0.67 9.30
CA ALA A 128 20.51 0.66 9.89
C ALA A 128 19.38 0.89 10.91
N THR A 129 18.48 -0.08 11.09
CA THR A 129 17.31 0.01 11.96
C THR A 129 16.94 -1.36 12.54
N GLN A 130 16.22 -1.36 13.66
CA GLN A 130 15.59 -2.57 14.21
C GLN A 130 14.15 -2.77 13.73
N LEU A 131 13.58 -1.79 13.02
CA LEU A 131 12.21 -1.89 12.52
C LEU A 131 12.05 -3.07 11.55
N PRO A 132 10.92 -3.79 11.60
CA PRO A 132 10.55 -4.74 10.58
C PRO A 132 10.28 -4.03 9.24
N ILE A 133 10.67 -4.67 8.14
CA ILE A 133 10.64 -4.07 6.80
C ILE A 133 9.81 -4.93 5.85
N ILE A 134 8.90 -4.28 5.13
CA ILE A 134 8.22 -4.82 3.94
C ILE A 134 9.11 -4.51 2.73
N CYS A 135 9.55 -5.52 2.00
CA CYS A 135 10.23 -5.34 0.72
C CYS A 135 9.19 -5.08 -0.37
N TYR A 136 9.28 -3.97 -1.09
CA TYR A 136 8.32 -3.66 -2.14
C TYR A 136 8.88 -3.98 -3.52
N ASN A 137 8.28 -4.97 -4.19
CA ASN A 137 8.56 -5.32 -5.57
C ASN A 137 7.49 -4.78 -6.51
N ASN A 138 7.86 -3.91 -7.44
CA ASN A 138 7.01 -3.39 -8.50
C ASN A 138 7.84 -3.12 -9.77
N PRO A 139 8.18 -4.16 -10.54
CA PRO A 139 9.02 -4.01 -11.73
C PRO A 139 8.35 -3.20 -12.84
N LEU A 140 7.02 -3.15 -12.87
CA LEU A 140 6.28 -2.35 -13.86
C LEU A 140 6.48 -0.84 -13.65
N ALA A 141 6.50 -0.39 -12.40
CA ALA A 141 6.66 1.03 -12.07
C ALA A 141 8.13 1.45 -11.89
N TYR A 142 8.97 0.57 -11.33
CA TYR A 142 10.33 0.93 -10.88
C TYR A 142 11.44 0.29 -11.71
N HIS A 143 11.10 -0.57 -12.68
CA HIS A 143 12.03 -1.22 -13.61
C HIS A 143 13.11 -2.10 -12.94
N VAL A 144 12.95 -2.41 -11.66
CA VAL A 144 13.77 -3.36 -10.89
C VAL A 144 12.86 -4.48 -10.42
N ASP A 145 13.19 -5.71 -10.78
CA ASP A 145 12.48 -6.91 -10.35
C ASP A 145 13.30 -7.67 -9.30
N ILE A 146 12.75 -7.76 -8.09
CA ILE A 146 13.32 -8.58 -7.03
C ILE A 146 12.71 -9.98 -7.16
N THR A 147 13.46 -10.89 -7.75
CA THR A 147 12.98 -12.23 -8.08
C THR A 147 12.83 -13.12 -6.83
N PRO A 148 12.06 -14.23 -6.89
CA PRO A 148 11.99 -15.20 -5.79
C PRO A 148 13.36 -15.72 -5.34
N ALA A 149 14.32 -15.90 -6.25
CA ALA A 149 15.69 -16.29 -5.92
C ALA A 149 16.42 -15.22 -5.09
N MET A 150 16.27 -13.94 -5.45
CA MET A 150 16.83 -12.83 -4.67
C MET A 150 16.18 -12.73 -3.27
N PHE A 151 14.87 -12.97 -3.14
CA PHE A 151 14.21 -13.05 -1.83
C PHE A 151 14.69 -14.24 -1.00
N ALA A 152 15.03 -15.38 -1.62
CA ALA A 152 15.64 -16.50 -0.92
C ALA A 152 17.02 -16.13 -0.35
N GLU A 153 17.83 -15.39 -1.09
CA GLU A 153 19.11 -14.86 -0.59
C GLU A 153 18.95 -13.80 0.50
N LEU A 154 17.91 -12.94 0.41
CA LEU A 154 17.61 -11.93 1.42
C LEU A 154 16.96 -12.52 2.69
N ALA A 155 16.56 -13.79 2.68
CA ALA A 155 15.94 -14.47 3.82
C ALA A 155 16.83 -14.55 5.06
N GLU A 156 18.15 -14.42 4.90
CA GLU A 156 19.13 -14.33 5.99
C GLU A 156 18.99 -13.05 6.83
N VAL A 157 18.40 -11.98 6.27
CA VAL A 157 18.25 -10.68 6.94
C VAL A 157 17.01 -10.69 7.82
N PRO A 158 17.14 -10.69 9.16
CA PRO A 158 16.04 -11.06 10.06
C PRO A 158 14.87 -10.08 10.07
N ASN A 159 15.12 -8.79 9.82
CA ASN A 159 14.11 -7.75 9.84
C ASN A 159 13.50 -7.42 8.46
N LEU A 160 13.93 -8.08 7.38
CA LEU A 160 13.15 -8.14 6.15
C LEU A 160 12.06 -9.20 6.35
N VAL A 161 10.84 -8.82 6.69
CA VAL A 161 9.82 -9.72 7.24
C VAL A 161 8.61 -9.93 6.33
N ALA A 162 8.42 -9.07 5.35
CA ALA A 162 7.28 -9.12 4.44
C ALA A 162 7.66 -8.69 3.02
N ILE A 163 6.83 -9.05 2.06
CA ILE A 163 6.95 -8.65 0.66
C ILE A 163 5.61 -8.06 0.22
N LYS A 164 5.63 -6.85 -0.37
CA LYS A 164 4.54 -6.34 -1.19
C LYS A 164 4.85 -6.67 -2.63
N GLU A 165 4.03 -7.55 -3.25
CA GLU A 165 4.23 -8.02 -4.61
C GLU A 165 3.28 -7.29 -5.58
N SER A 166 3.86 -6.58 -6.53
CA SER A 166 3.14 -5.77 -7.52
C SER A 166 3.67 -5.97 -8.95
N SER A 167 4.15 -7.17 -9.28
CA SER A 167 4.64 -7.45 -10.65
C SER A 167 3.52 -7.54 -11.70
N GLY A 168 2.25 -7.61 -11.26
CA GLY A 168 1.11 -7.85 -12.15
C GLY A 168 0.91 -9.32 -12.53
N ASP A 169 1.74 -10.22 -12.01
CA ASP A 169 1.62 -11.66 -12.22
C ASP A 169 1.35 -12.37 -10.90
N VAL A 170 0.11 -12.79 -10.69
CA VAL A 170 -0.32 -13.47 -9.44
C VAL A 170 0.42 -14.79 -9.18
N ARG A 171 0.99 -15.43 -10.21
CA ARG A 171 1.79 -16.66 -10.09
C ARG A 171 3.04 -16.41 -9.22
N ARG A 172 3.53 -15.18 -9.18
CA ARG A 172 4.66 -14.76 -8.35
C ARG A 172 4.47 -15.08 -6.87
N LEU A 173 3.25 -15.03 -6.37
CA LEU A 173 2.95 -15.43 -4.97
C LEU A 173 3.25 -16.91 -4.73
N THR A 174 2.87 -17.77 -5.68
CA THR A 174 3.19 -19.21 -5.62
C THR A 174 4.70 -19.44 -5.74
N ASP A 175 5.36 -18.74 -6.66
CA ASP A 175 6.82 -18.85 -6.84
C ASP A 175 7.58 -18.44 -5.57
N LEU A 176 7.11 -17.36 -4.90
CA LEU A 176 7.67 -16.94 -3.62
C LEU A 176 7.46 -18.00 -2.53
N ARG A 177 6.24 -18.55 -2.39
CA ARG A 177 6.00 -19.64 -1.43
C ARG A 177 6.87 -20.87 -1.69
N ASN A 178 7.06 -21.24 -2.96
CA ASN A 178 7.94 -22.34 -3.33
C ASN A 178 9.42 -22.07 -3.00
N ALA A 179 9.88 -20.82 -3.17
CA ALA A 179 11.27 -20.45 -2.94
C ALA A 179 11.61 -20.24 -1.46
N VAL A 180 10.71 -19.67 -0.65
CA VAL A 180 11.00 -19.20 0.72
C VAL A 180 10.01 -19.70 1.78
N GLY A 181 9.03 -20.52 1.42
CA GLY A 181 8.02 -21.04 2.36
C GLY A 181 7.29 -19.89 3.07
N ASP A 182 7.17 -19.98 4.38
CA ASP A 182 6.51 -19.00 5.24
C ASP A 182 7.48 -17.95 5.84
N ARG A 183 8.67 -17.80 5.23
CA ARG A 183 9.69 -16.86 5.74
C ARG A 183 9.21 -15.40 5.72
N TYR A 184 8.37 -15.04 4.76
CA TYR A 184 7.83 -13.69 4.59
C TYR A 184 6.31 -13.69 4.66
N VAL A 185 5.75 -12.64 5.23
CA VAL A 185 4.34 -12.27 5.03
C VAL A 185 4.20 -11.73 3.61
N LEU A 186 3.25 -12.24 2.82
CA LEU A 186 3.04 -11.83 1.45
C LEU A 186 1.83 -10.90 1.33
N PHE A 187 2.05 -9.67 0.89
CA PHE A 187 1.00 -8.71 0.60
C PHE A 187 0.75 -8.61 -0.91
N ALA A 188 -0.52 -8.73 -1.33
CA ALA A 188 -0.97 -8.30 -2.64
C ALA A 188 -0.74 -6.78 -2.78
N GLY A 189 -0.16 -6.36 -3.89
CA GLY A 189 0.17 -4.95 -4.11
C GLY A 189 -0.49 -4.33 -5.35
N VAL A 190 -1.33 -5.10 -6.07
CA VAL A 190 -2.08 -4.66 -7.24
C VAL A 190 -3.57 -4.83 -6.96
N ASP A 191 -4.33 -3.73 -6.97
CA ASP A 191 -5.71 -3.70 -6.47
C ASP A 191 -6.67 -4.58 -7.28
N ASP A 192 -6.53 -4.63 -8.59
CA ASP A 192 -7.38 -5.42 -9.47
C ASP A 192 -7.01 -6.94 -9.54
N LEU A 193 -6.03 -7.35 -8.73
CA LEU A 193 -5.62 -8.75 -8.54
C LEU A 193 -5.78 -9.23 -7.08
N ALA A 194 -6.50 -8.49 -6.26
CA ALA A 194 -6.58 -8.76 -4.83
C ALA A 194 -7.30 -10.09 -4.51
N LEU A 195 -8.38 -10.42 -5.23
CA LEU A 195 -9.11 -11.68 -5.05
C LEU A 195 -8.24 -12.88 -5.41
N GLU A 196 -7.61 -12.86 -6.58
CA GLU A 196 -6.69 -13.90 -7.06
C GLU A 196 -5.53 -14.07 -6.10
N SER A 197 -4.96 -12.97 -5.63
CA SER A 197 -3.86 -12.97 -4.66
C SER A 197 -4.24 -13.64 -3.35
N ALA A 198 -5.43 -13.34 -2.81
CA ALA A 198 -5.94 -13.99 -1.61
C ALA A 198 -6.17 -15.49 -1.82
N VAL A 199 -6.69 -15.88 -2.99
CA VAL A 199 -6.87 -17.29 -3.35
C VAL A 199 -5.54 -18.03 -3.44
N LEU A 200 -4.48 -17.40 -3.94
CA LEU A 200 -3.14 -17.97 -4.03
C LEU A 200 -2.31 -17.85 -2.73
N GLY A 201 -2.91 -17.37 -1.64
CA GLY A 201 -2.31 -17.41 -0.31
C GLY A 201 -1.54 -16.15 0.09
N ALA A 202 -1.87 -14.99 -0.48
CA ALA A 202 -1.44 -13.73 0.11
C ALA A 202 -1.99 -13.60 1.53
N ASP A 203 -1.15 -13.09 2.44
CA ASP A 203 -1.49 -12.89 3.85
C ASP A 203 -2.21 -11.57 4.09
N GLY A 204 -2.02 -10.60 3.20
CA GLY A 204 -2.61 -9.27 3.28
C GLY A 204 -2.68 -8.59 1.93
N TRP A 205 -3.24 -7.39 1.94
CA TRP A 205 -3.38 -6.51 0.78
C TRP A 205 -3.00 -5.08 1.15
N ILE A 206 -2.00 -4.53 0.47
CA ILE A 206 -1.68 -3.11 0.57
C ILE A 206 -2.44 -2.39 -0.54
N ALA A 207 -3.60 -1.83 -0.17
CA ALA A 207 -4.64 -1.33 -1.06
C ALA A 207 -4.50 0.17 -1.36
N GLY A 208 -4.83 0.57 -2.59
CA GLY A 208 -4.87 1.96 -3.05
C GLY A 208 -6.29 2.52 -3.18
N ILE A 209 -7.10 1.98 -4.10
CA ILE A 209 -8.45 2.52 -4.36
C ILE A 209 -9.43 2.32 -3.18
N GLY A 210 -9.13 1.39 -2.28
CA GLY A 210 -9.84 1.20 -1.02
C GLY A 210 -9.91 2.44 -0.15
N LEU A 211 -9.06 3.44 -0.39
CA LEU A 211 -9.12 4.75 0.27
C LEU A 211 -10.43 5.50 0.03
N ALA A 212 -11.10 5.28 -1.10
CA ALA A 212 -12.40 5.85 -1.43
C ALA A 212 -13.57 4.91 -1.09
N PHE A 213 -13.30 3.61 -0.91
CA PHE A 213 -14.30 2.55 -0.72
C PHE A 213 -13.87 1.57 0.37
N PRO A 214 -13.64 2.05 1.60
CA PRO A 214 -12.95 1.26 2.63
C PRO A 214 -13.74 0.03 3.11
N GLU A 215 -15.06 0.12 3.26
CA GLU A 215 -15.89 -1.00 3.70
C GLU A 215 -15.95 -2.10 2.64
N GLU A 216 -16.10 -1.71 1.38
CA GLU A 216 -16.17 -2.64 0.24
C GLU A 216 -14.82 -3.34 0.06
N ASN A 217 -13.72 -2.58 0.19
CA ASN A 217 -12.36 -3.11 0.14
C ASN A 217 -12.12 -4.15 1.24
N GLN A 218 -12.42 -3.79 2.49
CA GLN A 218 -12.28 -4.72 3.62
C GLN A 218 -13.16 -5.95 3.42
N ARG A 219 -14.42 -5.76 3.02
CA ARG A 219 -15.35 -6.86 2.84
C ARG A 219 -14.95 -7.81 1.71
N LEU A 220 -14.42 -7.28 0.61
CA LEU A 220 -13.88 -8.12 -0.47
C LEU A 220 -12.75 -9.01 0.06
N TRP A 221 -11.82 -8.42 0.80
CA TRP A 221 -10.71 -9.16 1.39
C TRP A 221 -11.20 -10.25 2.36
N ASP A 222 -12.12 -9.92 3.26
CA ASP A 222 -12.68 -10.86 4.24
C ASP A 222 -13.30 -12.10 3.55
N LEU A 223 -14.08 -11.87 2.48
CA LEU A 223 -14.70 -12.93 1.71
C LEU A 223 -13.66 -13.80 0.98
N ALA A 224 -12.64 -13.15 0.40
CA ALA A 224 -11.59 -13.82 -0.35
C ALA A 224 -10.76 -14.75 0.56
N VAL A 225 -10.32 -14.28 1.72
CA VAL A 225 -9.54 -15.10 2.67
C VAL A 225 -10.39 -16.18 3.36
N ALA A 226 -11.69 -15.94 3.52
CA ALA A 226 -12.64 -16.97 3.99
C ALA A 226 -12.98 -18.01 2.92
N ARG A 227 -12.47 -17.88 1.69
CA ARG A 227 -12.79 -18.73 0.53
C ARG A 227 -14.26 -18.70 0.13
N GLU A 228 -14.98 -17.64 0.47
CA GLU A 228 -16.38 -17.42 0.08
C GLU A 228 -16.46 -16.78 -1.31
N ILE A 229 -15.89 -17.46 -2.32
CA ILE A 229 -15.66 -16.92 -3.67
C ILE A 229 -16.97 -16.50 -4.36
N GLU A 230 -18.02 -17.32 -4.26
CA GLU A 230 -19.33 -17.01 -4.85
C GLU A 230 -19.92 -15.71 -4.28
N ALA A 231 -19.72 -15.44 -2.99
CA ALA A 231 -20.15 -14.22 -2.34
C ALA A 231 -19.23 -13.04 -2.66
N ALA A 232 -17.93 -13.28 -2.92
CA ALA A 232 -16.95 -12.26 -3.28
C ALA A 232 -17.14 -11.76 -4.73
N LEU A 233 -17.49 -12.64 -5.67
CA LEU A 233 -17.51 -12.33 -7.10
C LEU A 233 -18.39 -11.13 -7.49
N PRO A 234 -19.63 -10.95 -6.98
CA PRO A 234 -20.43 -9.77 -7.30
C PRO A 234 -19.77 -8.47 -6.83
N LEU A 235 -19.19 -8.48 -5.61
CA LEU A 235 -18.47 -7.35 -5.04
C LEU A 235 -17.19 -7.09 -5.83
N TYR A 236 -16.43 -8.12 -6.19
CA TYR A 236 -15.21 -8.00 -6.97
C TYR A 236 -15.47 -7.43 -8.37
N ARG A 237 -16.49 -7.91 -9.07
CA ARG A 237 -16.89 -7.38 -10.40
C ARG A 237 -17.24 -5.91 -10.36
N TRP A 238 -17.92 -5.46 -9.33
CA TRP A 238 -18.19 -4.04 -9.11
C TRP A 238 -16.90 -3.27 -8.81
N PHE A 239 -16.05 -3.81 -7.91
CA PHE A 239 -14.84 -3.15 -7.44
C PHE A 239 -13.73 -3.08 -8.50
N THR A 240 -13.64 -4.07 -9.38
CA THR A 240 -12.57 -4.18 -10.40
C THR A 240 -12.52 -2.96 -11.32
N LEU A 241 -13.69 -2.40 -11.71
CA LEU A 241 -13.71 -1.19 -12.53
C LEU A 241 -13.09 0.02 -11.85
N LEU A 242 -13.21 0.09 -10.53
CA LEU A 242 -12.57 1.12 -9.69
C LEU A 242 -11.09 0.77 -9.45
N ALA A 243 -10.78 -0.50 -9.24
CA ALA A 243 -9.42 -0.98 -9.00
C ALA A 243 -8.49 -0.73 -10.21
N HIS A 244 -9.01 -0.76 -11.44
CA HIS A 244 -8.27 -0.37 -12.64
C HIS A 244 -7.79 1.11 -12.62
N LEU A 245 -8.33 1.95 -11.75
CA LEU A 245 -7.82 3.31 -11.54
C LEU A 245 -6.45 3.31 -10.86
N ASP A 246 -6.13 2.28 -10.06
CA ASP A 246 -4.84 2.11 -9.39
C ASP A 246 -3.73 1.60 -10.32
N THR A 247 -4.09 0.96 -11.43
CA THR A 247 -3.10 0.39 -12.38
C THR A 247 -2.65 1.37 -13.46
N HIS A 248 -3.14 2.60 -13.46
CA HIS A 248 -2.80 3.62 -14.43
C HIS A 248 -1.62 4.49 -13.96
N VAL A 249 -0.82 5.02 -14.88
CA VAL A 249 0.32 5.92 -14.56
C VAL A 249 -0.09 7.17 -13.75
N LYS A 250 -1.35 7.64 -13.86
CA LYS A 250 -1.92 8.74 -13.07
C LYS A 250 -2.75 8.25 -11.88
N PHE A 251 -2.49 7.07 -11.36
CA PHE A 251 -3.27 6.49 -10.27
C PHE A 251 -3.41 7.41 -9.04
N VAL A 252 -2.38 8.18 -8.71
CA VAL A 252 -2.43 9.15 -7.61
C VAL A 252 -3.56 10.15 -7.80
N GLN A 253 -3.64 10.78 -8.98
CA GLN A 253 -4.67 11.75 -9.30
C GLN A 253 -6.07 11.10 -9.35
N TYR A 254 -6.16 9.88 -9.90
CA TYR A 254 -7.42 9.16 -10.02
C TYR A 254 -7.96 8.76 -8.64
N ILE A 255 -7.12 8.23 -7.78
CA ILE A 255 -7.51 7.83 -6.42
C ILE A 255 -7.84 9.04 -5.57
N LYS A 256 -7.05 10.12 -5.63
CA LYS A 256 -7.37 11.35 -4.87
C LYS A 256 -8.68 11.97 -5.33
N LEU A 257 -8.99 11.94 -6.63
CA LEU A 257 -10.31 12.36 -7.13
C LEU A 257 -11.43 11.45 -6.58
N ALA A 258 -11.22 10.12 -6.55
CA ALA A 258 -12.19 9.20 -5.97
C ALA A 258 -12.39 9.44 -4.47
N VAL A 259 -11.32 9.71 -3.73
CA VAL A 259 -11.36 10.06 -2.29
C VAL A 259 -12.16 11.36 -2.08
N GLN A 260 -11.99 12.36 -2.93
CA GLN A 260 -12.79 13.59 -2.88
C GLN A 260 -14.27 13.34 -3.16
N GLU A 261 -14.59 12.62 -4.22
CA GLU A 261 -15.99 12.31 -4.58
C GLU A 261 -16.67 11.43 -3.53
N ALA A 262 -15.92 10.60 -2.81
CA ALA A 262 -16.40 9.85 -1.65
C ALA A 262 -16.53 10.69 -0.36
N GLY A 263 -16.12 11.97 -0.37
CA GLY A 263 -16.19 12.86 0.78
C GLY A 263 -15.14 12.58 1.87
N LEU A 264 -14.03 11.90 1.53
CA LEU A 264 -13.03 11.43 2.48
C LEU A 264 -11.72 12.25 2.44
N GLY A 265 -11.59 13.20 1.51
CA GLY A 265 -10.42 14.05 1.37
C GLY A 265 -10.54 15.01 0.19
N ALA A 266 -9.42 15.42 -0.38
CA ALA A 266 -9.35 16.36 -1.50
C ALA A 266 -8.49 15.80 -2.65
N GLU A 267 -8.78 16.25 -3.88
CA GLU A 267 -8.05 15.83 -5.08
C GLU A 267 -6.68 16.50 -5.27
N TRP A 268 -6.34 17.46 -4.41
CA TRP A 268 -5.13 18.27 -4.57
C TRP A 268 -3.87 17.41 -4.54
N VAL A 269 -3.07 17.53 -5.58
CA VAL A 269 -1.76 16.90 -5.74
C VAL A 269 -0.68 17.96 -5.76
N ARG A 270 0.56 17.56 -5.50
CA ARG A 270 1.72 18.46 -5.54
C ARG A 270 2.48 18.30 -6.85
N ALA A 271 2.99 19.43 -7.38
CA ALA A 271 3.83 19.43 -8.58
C ALA A 271 4.97 18.38 -8.53
N PRO A 272 5.33 17.72 -9.63
CA PRO A 272 4.91 17.96 -11.02
C PRO A 272 3.53 17.39 -11.38
N ARG A 273 2.84 16.65 -10.46
CA ARG A 273 1.46 16.21 -10.71
C ARG A 273 0.53 17.41 -10.79
N ARG A 274 -0.54 17.26 -11.55
CA ARG A 274 -1.61 18.25 -11.67
C ARG A 274 -2.95 17.56 -11.51
N VAL A 275 -3.93 18.27 -10.97
CA VAL A 275 -5.31 17.78 -10.93
C VAL A 275 -5.81 17.47 -12.34
N LEU A 276 -6.73 16.53 -12.45
CA LEU A 276 -7.29 16.14 -13.74
C LEU A 276 -8.17 17.26 -14.31
N VAL A 277 -8.12 17.43 -15.63
CA VAL A 277 -8.88 18.46 -16.34
C VAL A 277 -9.60 17.90 -17.56
N HIS A 278 -10.53 18.66 -18.09
CA HIS A 278 -11.22 18.44 -19.36
C HIS A 278 -11.84 17.02 -19.51
N GLU A 279 -11.56 16.38 -20.62
CA GLU A 279 -12.15 15.07 -20.97
C GLU A 279 -11.67 13.94 -20.08
N GLU A 280 -10.37 13.94 -19.71
CA GLU A 280 -9.83 12.95 -18.79
C GLU A 280 -10.56 12.97 -17.43
N ARG A 281 -10.76 14.18 -16.87
CA ARG A 281 -11.51 14.34 -15.63
C ARG A 281 -12.95 13.82 -15.78
N ARG A 282 -13.64 14.18 -16.86
CA ARG A 282 -15.01 13.71 -17.11
C ARG A 282 -15.10 12.18 -17.21
N ARG A 283 -14.14 11.57 -17.92
CA ARG A 283 -14.06 10.11 -18.06
C ARG A 283 -13.85 9.42 -16.71
N ILE A 284 -12.95 9.92 -15.88
CA ILE A 284 -12.67 9.33 -14.57
C ILE A 284 -13.82 9.55 -13.59
N LEU A 285 -14.44 10.74 -13.57
CA LEU A 285 -15.63 11.02 -12.77
C LEU A 285 -16.78 10.07 -13.14
N LYS A 286 -16.97 9.77 -14.42
CA LYS A 286 -18.01 8.80 -14.85
C LYS A 286 -17.80 7.43 -14.22
N VAL A 287 -16.56 6.95 -14.14
CA VAL A 287 -16.23 5.66 -13.50
C VAL A 287 -16.47 5.74 -11.99
N ILE A 288 -16.01 6.80 -11.34
CA ILE A 288 -16.15 6.99 -9.89
C ILE A 288 -17.64 7.09 -9.51
N HIS A 289 -18.41 7.92 -10.21
CA HIS A 289 -19.84 8.13 -9.92
C HIS A 289 -20.64 6.84 -10.16
N ALA A 290 -20.35 6.10 -11.25
CA ALA A 290 -20.97 4.80 -11.47
C ALA A 290 -20.66 3.81 -10.31
N GLY A 291 -19.43 3.86 -9.78
CA GLY A 291 -19.07 3.10 -8.59
C GLY A 291 -19.84 3.54 -7.35
N LEU A 292 -19.95 4.85 -7.09
CA LEU A 292 -20.67 5.38 -5.93
C LEU A 292 -22.18 5.10 -5.99
N GLU A 293 -22.80 5.28 -7.15
CA GLU A 293 -24.23 5.01 -7.39
C GLU A 293 -24.55 3.50 -7.35
N GLY A 294 -23.64 2.68 -7.89
CA GLY A 294 -23.80 1.25 -7.98
C GLY A 294 -23.26 0.47 -6.76
N ARG A 295 -23.01 1.12 -5.63
CA ARG A 295 -22.49 0.44 -4.41
C ARG A 295 -23.37 -0.76 -4.04
N PRO A 296 -22.78 -1.98 -3.99
CA PRO A 296 -23.53 -3.16 -3.61
C PRO A 296 -23.86 -3.15 -2.11
N LYS A 297 -24.99 -3.75 -1.74
CA LYS A 297 -25.23 -4.07 -0.33
C LYS A 297 -24.17 -5.08 0.12
N LEU A 298 -23.39 -4.71 1.10
CA LEU A 298 -22.34 -5.60 1.60
C LEU A 298 -22.98 -6.85 2.24
N PRO A 299 -22.51 -8.06 1.88
CA PRO A 299 -22.92 -9.28 2.55
C PRO A 299 -22.62 -9.18 4.06
N LYS A 300 -23.50 -9.72 4.90
CA LYS A 300 -23.22 -9.75 6.35
C LYS A 300 -21.92 -10.49 6.62
N ALA A 301 -21.07 -9.92 7.48
CA ALA A 301 -19.87 -10.60 7.94
C ALA A 301 -20.24 -11.89 8.65
N ARG A 302 -19.77 -13.03 8.13
CA ARG A 302 -19.73 -14.26 8.93
C ARG A 302 -18.52 -14.15 9.87
N LYS A 303 -18.63 -14.67 11.12
CA LYS A 303 -17.47 -14.74 12.01
C LYS A 303 -16.33 -15.45 11.29
N PRO A 304 -15.11 -14.91 11.30
CA PRO A 304 -13.99 -15.56 10.65
C PRO A 304 -13.82 -16.98 11.20
N ARG A 305 -13.72 -17.96 10.30
CA ARG A 305 -13.25 -19.30 10.69
C ARG A 305 -11.78 -19.18 11.08
N PRO A 306 -11.35 -19.83 12.19
CA PRO A 306 -9.92 -19.88 12.48
C PRO A 306 -9.19 -20.45 11.25
N ARG A 307 -8.18 -19.72 10.76
CA ARG A 307 -7.33 -20.24 9.67
C ARG A 307 -6.67 -21.54 10.17
N ALA A 308 -6.77 -22.63 9.41
CA ALA A 308 -5.95 -23.81 9.64
C ALA A 308 -4.48 -23.37 9.57
N ARG A 309 -3.71 -23.73 10.59
CA ARG A 309 -2.25 -23.49 10.67
C ARG A 309 -1.53 -24.35 9.67
#